data_53974b52ed3cad1251ed0b3c28eaa0f7
#
_entry.id   53974b52ed3cad1251ed0b3c28eaa0f7
#
_cell.length_a   1.000
_cell.length_b   1.000
_cell.length_c   1.000
_cell.angle_alpha   90.00
_cell.angle_beta   90.00
_cell.angle_gamma   90.00
#
_symmetry.space_group_name_H-M   'P 1'
#
loop_
_entity.id
_entity.type
_entity.pdbx_description
1 polymer ?
#
loop_
_entity_poly.entity_id
_entity_poly.type
_entity_poly.pdbx_seq_one_letter_code
_entity_poly.pdbx_strand_id
1 'polypeptide(L)'
;MTLSRLLLCTDLDRTLIPNGPQPESPQARGYLESLVSRPEVTLVFVSGRDRALVEQAMATYQLPCPDFVIGDVGTSIYRVGPKHEWSPLDSWQRQIAVDWDGKSATDLQIMLNDIEALRPQESSKQNRFKLSFYVPVEQDTGSLSSIIHQRLESAGVRVRLVWSVDEVEHTGLLDVLPLRASKLHAIEALMEQQGFDLDNTVFCGDSGNDMEVLISPVPAVLVANGHEDIRCRVIKLARQAGTEKQLYIASGEFLNMNGNYGAGMLEGIAHYYPDTLAWFTQPTDASNRIVP
;
A
#
# COMPACT_ATOMS: atom_id res chain seq x y z
N MET A 1 9.06 19.00 -19.37
CA MET A 1 7.63 18.86 -19.73
C MET A 1 6.84 19.16 -18.48
N THR A 2 5.79 19.96 -18.56
CA THR A 2 4.95 20.24 -17.40
C THR A 2 4.15 18.99 -17.06
N LEU A 3 4.14 18.58 -15.79
CA LEU A 3 3.39 17.41 -15.31
C LEU A 3 1.88 17.69 -15.53
N SER A 4 1.25 16.89 -16.38
CA SER A 4 -0.18 17.08 -16.73
C SER A 4 -1.11 16.24 -15.85
N ARG A 5 -0.58 15.17 -15.21
CA ARG A 5 -1.32 14.26 -14.34
C ARG A 5 -0.35 13.48 -13.45
N LEU A 6 -0.78 13.10 -12.28
CA LEU A 6 0.00 12.35 -11.29
C LEU A 6 -0.85 11.24 -10.66
N LEU A 7 -0.36 10.02 -10.68
CA LEU A 7 -0.87 8.92 -9.86
C LEU A 7 -0.09 8.89 -8.55
N LEU A 8 -0.71 9.33 -7.47
CA LEU A 8 -0.15 9.31 -6.12
C LEU A 8 -0.66 8.09 -5.37
N CYS A 9 0.18 7.06 -5.29
CA CYS A 9 -0.08 5.86 -4.51
C CYS A 9 0.56 6.01 -3.12
N THR A 10 -0.18 5.72 -2.05
CA THR A 10 0.37 5.81 -0.69
C THR A 10 -0.09 4.64 0.17
N ASP A 11 0.84 4.06 0.92
CA ASP A 11 0.46 3.24 2.07
C ASP A 11 -0.26 4.11 3.11
N LEU A 12 -1.02 3.48 3.99
CA LEU A 12 -1.79 4.18 5.03
C LEU A 12 -1.04 4.27 6.35
N ASP A 13 -0.80 3.11 6.99
CA ASP A 13 -0.27 3.07 8.34
C ASP A 13 1.17 3.57 8.38
N ARG A 14 1.44 4.55 9.25
CA ARG A 14 2.76 5.17 9.39
C ARG A 14 3.33 5.84 8.13
N THR A 15 2.51 5.96 7.07
CA THR A 15 2.86 6.70 5.85
C THR A 15 1.95 7.91 5.68
N LEU A 16 0.67 7.71 5.39
CA LEU A 16 -0.32 8.79 5.36
C LEU A 16 -0.89 9.04 6.75
N ILE A 17 -1.13 7.98 7.53
CA ILE A 17 -1.67 8.02 8.89
C ILE A 17 -0.51 8.16 9.89
N PRO A 18 -0.47 9.23 10.72
CA PRO A 18 0.56 9.44 11.72
C PRO A 18 0.30 8.65 13.00
N ASN A 19 0.16 7.32 12.89
CA ASN A 19 -0.11 6.41 14.01
C ASN A 19 1.15 5.74 14.58
N GLY A 20 2.32 6.27 14.28
CA GLY A 20 3.59 5.88 14.90
C GLY A 20 4.00 6.84 16.03
N PRO A 21 5.14 6.57 16.70
CA PRO A 21 5.63 7.40 17.81
C PRO A 21 6.30 8.71 17.36
N GLN A 22 6.64 8.87 16.08
CA GLN A 22 7.29 10.06 15.56
C GLN A 22 6.30 11.23 15.45
N PRO A 23 6.76 12.49 15.61
CA PRO A 23 5.88 13.64 15.47
C PRO A 23 5.48 13.88 14.01
N GLU A 24 4.22 14.26 13.78
CA GLU A 24 3.76 14.78 12.49
C GLU A 24 4.12 16.27 12.37
N SER A 25 4.51 16.73 11.18
CA SER A 25 4.66 18.15 10.89
C SER A 25 3.30 18.82 10.75
N PRO A 26 2.97 19.86 11.55
CA PRO A 26 1.61 20.42 11.60
C PRO A 26 1.06 20.91 10.25
N GLN A 27 1.93 21.43 9.38
CA GLN A 27 1.56 21.97 8.06
C GLN A 27 1.42 20.90 6.97
N ALA A 28 1.91 19.66 7.20
CA ALA A 28 1.94 18.62 6.18
C ALA A 28 0.55 18.30 5.61
N ARG A 29 -0.46 18.21 6.48
CA ARG A 29 -1.85 17.92 6.06
C ARG A 29 -2.40 18.97 5.12
N GLY A 30 -2.21 20.25 5.43
CA GLY A 30 -2.71 21.34 4.59
C GLY A 30 -2.06 21.35 3.20
N TYR A 31 -0.77 21.09 3.11
CA TYR A 31 -0.09 20.95 1.82
C TYR A 31 -0.57 19.71 1.06
N LEU A 32 -0.76 18.59 1.74
CA LEU A 32 -1.27 17.37 1.13
C LEU A 32 -2.69 17.56 0.60
N GLU A 33 -3.58 18.18 1.37
CA GLU A 33 -4.93 18.52 0.92
C GLU A 33 -4.92 19.40 -0.33
N SER A 34 -4.05 20.42 -0.35
CA SER A 34 -3.88 21.28 -1.52
C SER A 34 -3.42 20.50 -2.76
N LEU A 35 -2.51 19.54 -2.57
CA LEU A 35 -2.01 18.68 -3.64
C LEU A 35 -3.11 17.75 -4.17
N VAL A 36 -3.76 16.98 -3.28
CA VAL A 36 -4.73 15.96 -3.70
C VAL A 36 -6.09 16.51 -4.13
N SER A 37 -6.37 17.78 -3.84
CA SER A 37 -7.59 18.47 -4.35
C SER A 37 -7.47 18.88 -5.82
N ARG A 38 -6.30 18.74 -6.41
CA ARG A 38 -6.08 19.12 -7.81
C ARG A 38 -6.62 18.06 -8.76
N PRO A 39 -7.28 18.48 -9.87
CA PRO A 39 -7.82 17.55 -10.85
C PRO A 39 -6.74 16.77 -11.60
N GLU A 40 -5.48 17.21 -11.54
CA GLU A 40 -4.34 16.51 -12.13
C GLU A 40 -3.88 15.35 -11.28
N VAL A 41 -4.26 15.25 -10.00
CA VAL A 41 -3.83 14.24 -9.06
C VAL A 41 -4.90 13.16 -8.90
N THR A 42 -4.52 11.92 -9.13
CA THR A 42 -5.31 10.72 -8.80
C THR A 42 -4.72 10.10 -7.55
N LEU A 43 -5.45 10.13 -6.45
CA LEU A 43 -5.03 9.60 -5.15
C LEU A 43 -5.42 8.14 -5.00
N VAL A 44 -4.46 7.28 -4.64
CA VAL A 44 -4.66 5.85 -4.42
C VAL A 44 -4.16 5.45 -3.04
N PHE A 45 -5.03 4.88 -2.22
CA PHE A 45 -4.61 4.21 -0.99
C PHE A 45 -4.19 2.78 -1.30
N VAL A 46 -3.05 2.34 -0.75
CA VAL A 46 -2.46 1.01 -1.00
C VAL A 46 -2.15 0.35 0.34
N SER A 47 -3.04 -0.48 0.85
CA SER A 47 -2.98 -0.95 2.23
C SER A 47 -3.17 -2.46 2.38
N GLY A 48 -2.68 -3.01 3.49
CA GLY A 48 -3.04 -4.36 3.97
C GLY A 48 -4.45 -4.45 4.56
N ARG A 49 -5.06 -3.30 4.87
CA ARG A 49 -6.40 -3.21 5.44
C ARG A 49 -7.47 -3.65 4.44
N ASP A 50 -8.52 -4.27 4.93
CA ASP A 50 -9.75 -4.47 4.18
C ASP A 50 -10.53 -3.15 4.02
N ARG A 51 -11.58 -3.17 3.20
CA ARG A 51 -12.43 -2.01 2.94
C ARG A 51 -12.95 -1.35 4.22
N ALA A 52 -13.52 -2.13 5.14
CA ALA A 52 -14.13 -1.58 6.36
C ALA A 52 -13.11 -0.86 7.24
N LEU A 53 -11.90 -1.42 7.36
CA LEU A 53 -10.80 -0.81 8.10
C LEU A 53 -10.24 0.44 7.40
N VAL A 54 -10.26 0.50 6.06
CA VAL A 54 -9.89 1.72 5.32
C VAL A 54 -10.95 2.80 5.54
N GLU A 55 -12.25 2.50 5.42
CA GLU A 55 -13.34 3.44 5.68
C GLU A 55 -13.28 3.98 7.13
N GLN A 56 -13.01 3.10 8.10
CA GLN A 56 -12.81 3.51 9.50
C GLN A 56 -11.60 4.45 9.65
N ALA A 57 -10.48 4.14 9.00
CA ALA A 57 -9.28 4.98 9.05
C ALA A 57 -9.53 6.36 8.43
N MET A 58 -10.22 6.41 7.27
CA MET A 58 -10.61 7.67 6.63
C MET A 58 -11.41 8.56 7.59
N ALA A 59 -12.39 8.00 8.30
CA ALA A 59 -13.20 8.73 9.26
C ALA A 59 -12.39 9.16 10.49
N THR A 60 -11.59 8.25 11.06
CA THR A 60 -10.83 8.49 12.30
C THR A 60 -9.76 9.56 12.13
N TYR A 61 -9.02 9.50 11.03
CA TYR A 61 -7.89 10.40 10.76
C TYR A 61 -8.23 11.57 9.84
N GLN A 62 -9.51 11.68 9.42
CA GLN A 62 -9.98 12.73 8.49
C GLN A 62 -9.14 12.76 7.21
N LEU A 63 -8.92 11.58 6.61
CA LEU A 63 -8.13 11.46 5.39
C LEU A 63 -8.91 12.02 4.19
N PRO A 64 -8.20 12.53 3.16
CA PRO A 64 -8.84 12.91 1.91
C PRO A 64 -9.50 11.69 1.25
N CYS A 65 -10.56 11.91 0.47
CA CYS A 65 -11.20 10.85 -0.29
C CYS A 65 -10.29 10.42 -1.44
N PRO A 66 -9.88 9.13 -1.53
CA PRO A 66 -9.09 8.66 -2.65
C PRO A 66 -9.97 8.40 -3.88
N ASP A 67 -9.37 8.38 -5.07
CA ASP A 67 -10.03 7.93 -6.31
C ASP A 67 -10.08 6.40 -6.38
N PHE A 68 -9.04 5.74 -5.84
CA PHE A 68 -8.95 4.29 -5.79
C PHE A 68 -8.40 3.81 -4.46
N VAL A 69 -8.76 2.58 -4.11
CA VAL A 69 -8.19 1.86 -2.96
C VAL A 69 -7.72 0.48 -3.40
N ILE A 70 -6.45 0.20 -3.19
CA ILE A 70 -5.86 -1.13 -3.25
C ILE A 70 -5.83 -1.65 -1.81
N GLY A 71 -6.69 -2.61 -1.51
CA GLY A 71 -6.84 -3.19 -0.18
C GLY A 71 -6.44 -4.65 -0.10
N ASP A 72 -6.54 -5.22 1.12
CA ASP A 72 -6.30 -6.65 1.36
C ASP A 72 -4.96 -7.13 0.80
N VAL A 73 -3.90 -6.38 1.05
CA VAL A 73 -2.53 -6.70 0.57
C VAL A 73 -2.43 -6.77 -0.97
N GLY A 74 -3.30 -6.05 -1.70
CA GLY A 74 -3.31 -6.03 -3.16
C GLY A 74 -4.27 -7.03 -3.81
N THR A 75 -5.10 -7.76 -3.05
CA THR A 75 -6.10 -8.67 -3.64
C THR A 75 -7.36 -7.96 -4.15
N SER A 76 -7.60 -6.74 -3.66
CA SER A 76 -8.78 -5.95 -3.99
C SER A 76 -8.39 -4.58 -4.54
N ILE A 77 -9.00 -4.16 -5.63
CA ILE A 77 -8.94 -2.77 -6.10
C ILE A 77 -10.36 -2.24 -6.20
N TYR A 78 -10.60 -1.09 -5.60
CA TYR A 78 -11.88 -0.38 -5.65
C TYR A 78 -11.70 0.98 -6.29
N ARG A 79 -12.65 1.39 -7.12
CA ARG A 79 -12.86 2.79 -7.46
C ARG A 79 -13.76 3.40 -6.40
N VAL A 80 -13.43 4.60 -5.92
CA VAL A 80 -14.24 5.35 -4.96
C VAL A 80 -14.89 6.52 -5.69
N GLY A 81 -16.21 6.56 -5.68
CA GLY A 81 -16.98 7.62 -6.30
C GLY A 81 -17.17 8.83 -5.37
N PRO A 82 -17.66 9.97 -5.92
CA PRO A 82 -17.80 11.23 -5.17
C PRO A 82 -18.72 11.17 -3.95
N LYS A 83 -19.60 10.18 -3.90
CA LYS A 83 -20.50 9.93 -2.75
C LYS A 83 -19.98 8.81 -1.84
N HIS A 84 -18.67 8.52 -1.89
CA HIS A 84 -18.04 7.41 -1.18
C HIS A 84 -18.62 6.03 -1.53
N GLU A 85 -19.21 5.87 -2.73
CA GLU A 85 -19.57 4.54 -3.21
C GLU A 85 -18.35 3.80 -3.75
N TRP A 86 -18.16 2.57 -3.31
CA TRP A 86 -17.03 1.73 -3.67
C TRP A 86 -17.45 0.68 -4.70
N SER A 87 -16.77 0.70 -5.83
CA SER A 87 -17.00 -0.26 -6.92
C SER A 87 -15.74 -1.09 -7.15
N PRO A 88 -15.81 -2.42 -7.03
CA PRO A 88 -14.66 -3.28 -7.28
C PRO A 88 -14.23 -3.23 -8.75
N LEU A 89 -12.93 -3.33 -9.00
CA LEU A 89 -12.37 -3.50 -10.34
C LEU A 89 -12.36 -4.98 -10.72
N ASP A 90 -13.40 -5.43 -11.43
CA ASP A 90 -13.55 -6.82 -11.86
C ASP A 90 -12.41 -7.28 -12.80
N SER A 91 -11.80 -6.36 -13.56
CA SER A 91 -10.64 -6.65 -14.40
C SER A 91 -9.47 -7.19 -13.56
N TRP A 92 -9.18 -6.56 -12.44
CA TRP A 92 -8.15 -7.01 -11.52
C TRP A 92 -8.46 -8.37 -10.91
N GLN A 93 -9.69 -8.56 -10.44
CA GLN A 93 -10.11 -9.85 -9.90
C GLN A 93 -9.94 -10.99 -10.92
N ARG A 94 -10.28 -10.74 -12.20
CA ARG A 94 -10.06 -11.72 -13.26
C ARG A 94 -8.58 -12.02 -13.51
N GLN A 95 -7.70 -11.03 -13.41
CA GLN A 95 -6.25 -11.22 -13.59
C GLN A 95 -5.64 -12.12 -12.51
N ILE A 96 -5.98 -11.89 -11.23
CA ILE A 96 -5.43 -12.69 -10.13
C ILE A 96 -6.11 -14.08 -10.01
N ALA A 97 -7.37 -14.20 -10.42
CA ALA A 97 -8.11 -15.47 -10.39
C ALA A 97 -7.43 -16.60 -11.18
N VAL A 98 -6.69 -16.25 -12.23
CA VAL A 98 -5.95 -17.21 -13.07
C VAL A 98 -4.92 -18.00 -12.24
N ASP A 99 -4.35 -17.40 -11.20
CA ASP A 99 -3.35 -18.07 -10.35
C ASP A 99 -3.96 -19.17 -9.49
N TRP A 100 -5.24 -19.09 -9.18
CA TRP A 100 -5.95 -20.10 -8.39
C TRP A 100 -6.74 -21.10 -9.23
N ASP A 101 -6.65 -21.04 -10.55
CA ASP A 101 -7.26 -22.00 -11.49
C ASP A 101 -8.76 -22.25 -11.19
N GLY A 102 -9.50 -21.18 -10.94
CA GLY A 102 -10.94 -21.21 -10.63
C GLY A 102 -11.30 -21.64 -9.21
N LYS A 103 -10.32 -21.93 -8.35
CA LYS A 103 -10.55 -22.30 -6.95
C LYS A 103 -10.82 -21.08 -6.09
N SER A 104 -11.55 -21.28 -5.01
CA SER A 104 -11.86 -20.27 -4.00
C SER A 104 -10.95 -20.41 -2.77
N ALA A 105 -10.94 -19.40 -1.88
CA ALA A 105 -10.27 -19.50 -0.59
C ALA A 105 -10.75 -20.72 0.24
N THR A 106 -12.03 -21.06 0.15
CA THR A 106 -12.59 -22.25 0.81
C THR A 106 -11.99 -23.54 0.26
N ASP A 107 -11.79 -23.65 -1.06
CA ASP A 107 -11.16 -24.83 -1.65
C ASP A 107 -9.72 -24.98 -1.19
N LEU A 108 -8.97 -23.86 -1.13
CA LEU A 108 -7.60 -23.86 -0.62
C LEU A 108 -7.55 -24.20 0.87
N GLN A 109 -8.51 -23.70 1.65
CA GLN A 109 -8.61 -24.03 3.07
C GLN A 109 -8.81 -25.53 3.30
N ILE A 110 -9.66 -26.17 2.49
CA ILE A 110 -9.87 -27.62 2.54
C ILE A 110 -8.57 -28.38 2.22
N MET A 111 -7.81 -27.90 1.22
CA MET A 111 -6.52 -28.49 0.84
C MET A 111 -5.44 -28.38 1.93
N LEU A 112 -5.56 -27.42 2.84
CA LEU A 112 -4.58 -27.13 3.88
C LEU A 112 -5.05 -27.54 5.29
N ASN A 113 -6.24 -28.12 5.44
CA ASN A 113 -6.91 -28.33 6.73
C ASN A 113 -6.24 -29.33 7.67
N ASP A 114 -5.38 -30.21 7.14
CA ASP A 114 -4.62 -31.22 7.90
C ASP A 114 -3.25 -30.70 8.36
N ILE A 115 -2.88 -29.45 8.03
CA ILE A 115 -1.66 -28.83 8.52
C ILE A 115 -1.92 -28.23 9.90
N GLU A 116 -1.53 -28.92 10.96
CA GLU A 116 -1.82 -28.55 12.36
C GLU A 116 -1.35 -27.14 12.75
N ALA A 117 -0.28 -26.66 12.13
CA ALA A 117 0.23 -25.30 12.37
C ALA A 117 -0.67 -24.17 11.84
N LEU A 118 -1.63 -24.48 10.95
CA LEU A 118 -2.50 -23.49 10.32
C LEU A 118 -3.87 -23.43 11.00
N ARG A 119 -4.14 -22.36 11.73
CA ARG A 119 -5.46 -22.07 12.30
C ARG A 119 -6.11 -20.93 11.53
N PRO A 120 -7.24 -21.16 10.82
CA PRO A 120 -7.91 -20.09 10.06
C PRO A 120 -8.23 -18.87 10.94
N GLN A 121 -8.02 -17.69 10.42
CA GLN A 121 -8.49 -16.44 11.04
C GLN A 121 -10.00 -16.29 10.85
N GLU A 122 -10.59 -15.32 11.54
CA GLU A 122 -12.02 -14.99 11.48
C GLU A 122 -12.48 -14.70 10.05
N SER A 123 -13.76 -14.95 9.77
CA SER A 123 -14.32 -14.74 8.43
C SER A 123 -14.18 -13.30 7.91
N SER A 124 -14.12 -12.32 8.82
CA SER A 124 -13.86 -10.91 8.47
C SER A 124 -12.46 -10.65 7.93
N LYS A 125 -11.50 -11.55 8.18
CA LYS A 125 -10.11 -11.49 7.68
C LYS A 125 -9.93 -12.22 6.35
N GLN A 126 -10.95 -12.97 5.93
CA GLN A 126 -10.96 -13.75 4.69
C GLN A 126 -11.62 -12.95 3.57
N ASN A 127 -11.21 -13.17 2.32
CA ASN A 127 -11.97 -12.75 1.15
C ASN A 127 -11.86 -13.78 0.02
N ARG A 128 -12.43 -13.49 -1.13
CA ARG A 128 -12.46 -14.41 -2.27
C ARG A 128 -11.05 -14.90 -2.68
N PHE A 129 -10.04 -14.03 -2.56
CA PHE A 129 -8.66 -14.26 -3.00
C PHE A 129 -7.63 -14.05 -1.87
N LYS A 130 -8.08 -14.12 -0.62
CA LYS A 130 -7.23 -14.04 0.56
C LYS A 130 -7.67 -15.08 1.57
N LEU A 131 -6.75 -16.00 1.90
CA LEU A 131 -6.94 -17.00 2.92
C LEU A 131 -5.91 -16.75 4.03
N SER A 132 -6.39 -16.40 5.22
CA SER A 132 -5.56 -15.94 6.34
C SER A 132 -5.57 -16.96 7.47
N PHE A 133 -4.38 -17.21 8.06
CA PHE A 133 -4.18 -18.12 9.16
C PHE A 133 -3.43 -17.46 10.32
N TYR A 134 -3.72 -17.89 11.53
CA TYR A 134 -2.83 -17.78 12.68
C TYR A 134 -1.83 -18.93 12.67
N VAL A 135 -0.59 -18.63 13.02
CA VAL A 135 0.52 -19.60 13.05
C VAL A 135 1.33 -19.37 14.32
N PRO A 136 1.84 -20.43 15.01
CA PRO A 136 2.75 -20.25 16.14
C PRO A 136 3.97 -19.39 15.73
N VAL A 137 4.41 -18.47 16.60
CA VAL A 137 5.54 -17.56 16.31
C VAL A 137 6.84 -18.35 16.10
N GLU A 138 7.00 -19.48 16.81
CA GLU A 138 8.19 -20.34 16.75
C GLU A 138 8.18 -21.27 15.53
N GLN A 139 7.13 -21.25 14.72
CA GLN A 139 7.01 -22.11 13.54
C GLN A 139 8.12 -21.81 12.53
N ASP A 140 8.77 -22.86 12.04
CA ASP A 140 9.67 -22.74 10.89
C ASP A 140 8.87 -22.36 9.63
N THR A 141 8.88 -21.07 9.32
CA THR A 141 8.14 -20.52 8.18
C THR A 141 8.68 -21.03 6.84
N GLY A 142 9.97 -21.39 6.76
CA GLY A 142 10.59 -21.92 5.54
C GLY A 142 10.06 -23.30 5.19
N SER A 143 10.08 -24.22 6.16
CA SER A 143 9.53 -25.57 5.99
C SER A 143 8.03 -25.55 5.73
N LEU A 144 7.28 -24.72 6.48
CA LEU A 144 5.84 -24.61 6.30
C LEU A 144 5.48 -24.02 4.93
N SER A 145 6.21 -22.99 4.48
CA SER A 145 6.04 -22.42 3.12
C SER A 145 6.25 -23.47 2.04
N SER A 146 7.28 -24.30 2.18
CA SER A 146 7.58 -25.37 1.21
C SER A 146 6.44 -26.40 1.12
N ILE A 147 5.88 -26.81 2.26
CA ILE A 147 4.74 -27.73 2.32
C ILE A 147 3.51 -27.13 1.63
N ILE A 148 3.17 -25.86 1.94
CA ILE A 148 2.02 -25.16 1.37
C ILE A 148 2.19 -25.03 -0.15
N HIS A 149 3.36 -24.55 -0.62
CA HIS A 149 3.64 -24.42 -2.05
C HIS A 149 3.50 -25.77 -2.78
N GLN A 150 4.18 -26.81 -2.30
CA GLN A 150 4.15 -28.13 -2.93
C GLN A 150 2.71 -28.66 -3.06
N ARG A 151 1.91 -28.50 -2.02
CA ARG A 151 0.51 -28.98 -2.00
C ARG A 151 -0.36 -28.22 -2.97
N LEU A 152 -0.31 -26.90 -2.95
CA LEU A 152 -1.15 -26.06 -3.81
C LEU A 152 -0.71 -26.10 -5.28
N GLU A 153 0.59 -26.14 -5.55
CA GLU A 153 1.13 -26.31 -6.92
C GLU A 153 0.71 -27.65 -7.54
N SER A 154 0.69 -28.73 -6.74
CA SER A 154 0.20 -30.04 -7.20
C SER A 154 -1.28 -30.01 -7.62
N ALA A 155 -2.04 -29.03 -7.14
CA ALA A 155 -3.43 -28.78 -7.50
C ALA A 155 -3.60 -27.69 -8.60
N GLY A 156 -2.50 -27.23 -9.21
CA GLY A 156 -2.50 -26.18 -10.23
C GLY A 156 -2.66 -24.77 -9.68
N VAL A 157 -2.51 -24.57 -8.36
CA VAL A 157 -2.68 -23.29 -7.68
C VAL A 157 -1.31 -22.62 -7.47
N ARG A 158 -1.19 -21.38 -7.93
CA ARG A 158 0.02 -20.56 -7.71
C ARG A 158 -0.26 -19.53 -6.65
N VAL A 159 0.55 -19.51 -5.60
CA VAL A 159 0.33 -18.65 -4.44
C VAL A 159 1.55 -17.82 -4.09
N ARG A 160 1.26 -16.68 -3.47
CA ARG A 160 2.17 -15.87 -2.69
C ARG A 160 1.83 -16.07 -1.22
N LEU A 161 2.83 -16.28 -0.40
CA LEU A 161 2.71 -16.38 1.05
C LEU A 161 3.26 -15.08 1.67
N VAL A 162 2.42 -14.39 2.45
CA VAL A 162 2.80 -13.17 3.16
C VAL A 162 2.79 -13.46 4.64
N TRP A 163 3.98 -13.35 5.26
CA TRP A 163 4.20 -13.58 6.67
C TRP A 163 4.28 -12.27 7.43
N SER A 164 3.64 -12.21 8.58
CA SER A 164 3.76 -11.11 9.53
C SER A 164 3.60 -11.63 10.96
N VAL A 165 3.81 -10.77 11.95
CA VAL A 165 3.64 -11.09 13.36
C VAL A 165 2.75 -10.02 13.99
N ASP A 166 1.75 -10.47 14.72
CA ASP A 166 1.02 -9.63 15.66
C ASP A 166 1.83 -9.56 16.95
N GLU A 167 2.50 -8.43 17.19
CA GLU A 167 3.36 -8.26 18.35
C GLU A 167 2.58 -8.19 19.66
N VAL A 168 1.32 -7.75 19.62
CA VAL A 168 0.44 -7.62 20.79
C VAL A 168 -0.03 -8.99 21.25
N GLU A 169 -0.51 -9.79 20.31
CA GLU A 169 -1.02 -11.15 20.59
C GLU A 169 0.07 -12.23 20.54
N HIS A 170 1.33 -11.85 20.25
CA HIS A 170 2.46 -12.77 20.06
C HIS A 170 2.11 -13.95 19.16
N THR A 171 1.49 -13.68 18.03
CA THR A 171 1.07 -14.71 17.08
C THR A 171 1.56 -14.43 15.67
N GLY A 172 1.99 -15.47 14.98
CA GLY A 172 2.33 -15.37 13.56
C GLY A 172 1.06 -15.30 12.71
N LEU A 173 1.15 -14.54 11.63
CA LEU A 173 0.08 -14.38 10.65
C LEU A 173 0.60 -14.83 9.30
N LEU A 174 -0.22 -15.60 8.59
CA LEU A 174 0.04 -16.02 7.22
C LEU A 174 -1.16 -15.67 6.34
N ASP A 175 -0.92 -14.89 5.29
CA ASP A 175 -1.86 -14.72 4.20
C ASP A 175 -1.43 -15.54 2.98
N VAL A 176 -2.34 -16.36 2.45
CA VAL A 176 -2.19 -17.10 1.20
C VAL A 176 -2.96 -16.36 0.13
N LEU A 177 -2.26 -15.82 -0.85
CA LEU A 177 -2.79 -14.94 -1.89
C LEU A 177 -2.50 -15.53 -3.28
N PRO A 178 -3.24 -15.16 -4.34
CA PRO A 178 -2.81 -15.42 -5.72
C PRO A 178 -1.39 -14.89 -5.95
N LEU A 179 -0.60 -15.59 -6.75
CA LEU A 179 0.81 -15.24 -6.98
C LEU A 179 1.00 -13.79 -7.42
N ARG A 180 0.08 -13.27 -8.27
CA ARG A 180 0.10 -11.89 -8.78
C ARG A 180 -0.53 -10.87 -7.84
N ALA A 181 -1.19 -11.29 -6.76
CA ALA A 181 -1.78 -10.36 -5.82
C ALA A 181 -0.70 -9.78 -4.90
N SER A 182 -0.29 -8.54 -5.19
CA SER A 182 0.62 -7.75 -4.36
C SER A 182 0.34 -6.26 -4.54
N LYS A 183 0.88 -5.44 -3.64
CA LYS A 183 0.79 -3.97 -3.77
C LYS A 183 1.36 -3.51 -5.12
N LEU A 184 2.52 -4.03 -5.52
CA LEU A 184 3.18 -3.66 -6.78
C LEU A 184 2.33 -4.01 -8.00
N HIS A 185 1.95 -5.28 -8.15
CA HIS A 185 1.17 -5.70 -9.33
C HIS A 185 -0.19 -5.01 -9.41
N ALA A 186 -0.81 -4.70 -8.26
CA ALA A 186 -2.07 -3.96 -8.22
C ALA A 186 -1.88 -2.49 -8.67
N ILE A 187 -0.75 -1.85 -8.29
CA ILE A 187 -0.39 -0.52 -8.78
C ILE A 187 -0.14 -0.56 -10.29
N GLU A 188 0.65 -1.52 -10.78
CA GLU A 188 0.94 -1.68 -12.21
C GLU A 188 -0.34 -1.90 -13.04
N ALA A 189 -1.24 -2.77 -12.56
CA ALA A 189 -2.53 -2.99 -13.20
C ALA A 189 -3.41 -1.73 -13.24
N LEU A 190 -3.37 -0.92 -12.17
CA LEU A 190 -4.10 0.35 -12.13
C LEU A 190 -3.46 1.38 -13.06
N MET A 191 -2.13 1.46 -13.11
CA MET A 191 -1.38 2.31 -14.06
C MET A 191 -1.80 1.99 -15.49
N GLU A 192 -1.75 0.73 -15.89
CA GLU A 192 -2.15 0.28 -17.24
C GLU A 192 -3.62 0.65 -17.53
N GLN A 193 -4.53 0.35 -16.62
CA GLN A 193 -5.96 0.58 -16.81
C GLN A 193 -6.32 2.06 -16.88
N GLN A 194 -5.63 2.93 -16.12
CA GLN A 194 -5.90 4.36 -16.07
C GLN A 194 -4.98 5.16 -17.03
N GLY A 195 -4.08 4.48 -17.76
CA GLY A 195 -3.16 5.07 -18.72
C GLY A 195 -2.06 5.92 -18.07
N PHE A 196 -1.64 5.58 -16.86
CA PHE A 196 -0.43 6.13 -16.21
C PHE A 196 0.80 5.31 -16.59
N ASP A 197 1.98 5.91 -16.42
CA ASP A 197 3.28 5.31 -16.64
C ASP A 197 4.26 5.67 -15.50
N LEU A 198 5.52 5.25 -15.63
CA LEU A 198 6.55 5.51 -14.62
C LEU A 198 6.90 7.01 -14.50
N ASP A 199 6.66 7.80 -15.54
CA ASP A 199 7.00 9.23 -15.56
C ASP A 199 5.97 10.09 -14.81
N ASN A 200 4.81 9.52 -14.46
CA ASN A 200 3.72 10.23 -13.77
C ASN A 200 3.07 9.42 -12.63
N THR A 201 3.81 8.47 -12.07
CA THR A 201 3.39 7.65 -10.92
C THR A 201 4.42 7.74 -9.81
N VAL A 202 3.96 7.88 -8.56
CA VAL A 202 4.81 7.80 -7.38
C VAL A 202 4.10 6.97 -6.29
N PHE A 203 4.88 6.15 -5.60
CA PHE A 203 4.43 5.42 -4.42
C PHE A 203 5.12 5.95 -3.17
N CYS A 204 4.40 6.02 -2.04
CA CYS A 204 4.96 6.36 -0.73
C CYS A 204 4.66 5.25 0.27
N GLY A 205 5.68 4.85 1.05
CA GLY A 205 5.58 3.80 2.05
C GLY A 205 6.60 3.96 3.19
N ASP A 206 6.48 3.13 4.24
CA ASP A 206 7.35 3.20 5.42
C ASP A 206 7.99 1.86 5.81
N SER A 207 7.47 0.72 5.34
CA SER A 207 7.69 -0.55 6.00
C SER A 207 8.02 -1.72 5.06
N GLY A 208 8.24 -2.90 5.65
CA GLY A 208 8.65 -4.10 4.94
C GLY A 208 7.60 -4.64 3.96
N ASN A 209 6.32 -4.37 4.18
CA ASN A 209 5.26 -4.78 3.27
C ASN A 209 5.21 -3.94 1.98
N ASP A 210 5.93 -2.79 1.95
CA ASP A 210 6.11 -1.93 0.79
C ASP A 210 7.36 -2.28 -0.02
N MET A 211 8.20 -3.18 0.50
CA MET A 211 9.51 -3.48 -0.04
C MET A 211 9.48 -3.77 -1.54
N GLU A 212 8.49 -4.53 -2.01
CA GLU A 212 8.37 -4.90 -3.42
C GLU A 212 8.19 -3.66 -4.31
N VAL A 213 7.41 -2.68 -3.86
CA VAL A 213 7.21 -1.41 -4.59
C VAL A 213 8.43 -0.53 -4.46
N LEU A 214 9.01 -0.40 -3.25
CA LEU A 214 10.17 0.46 -2.97
C LEU A 214 11.43 0.08 -3.77
N ILE A 215 11.55 -1.18 -4.20
CA ILE A 215 12.69 -1.65 -5.00
C ILE A 215 12.34 -1.87 -6.49
N SER A 216 11.13 -1.51 -6.89
CA SER A 216 10.64 -1.65 -8.27
C SER A 216 11.09 -0.48 -9.16
N PRO A 217 10.80 -0.52 -10.47
CA PRO A 217 10.97 0.64 -11.35
C PRO A 217 10.00 1.81 -11.07
N VAL A 218 8.93 1.61 -10.29
CA VAL A 218 8.00 2.69 -9.93
C VAL A 218 8.72 3.69 -9.01
N PRO A 219 8.73 5.00 -9.32
CA PRO A 219 9.26 6.02 -8.43
C PRO A 219 8.64 5.89 -7.03
N ALA A 220 9.48 5.71 -6.02
CA ALA A 220 9.02 5.40 -4.68
C ALA A 220 9.72 6.23 -3.60
N VAL A 221 8.98 6.56 -2.55
CA VAL A 221 9.41 7.34 -1.40
C VAL A 221 9.34 6.50 -0.15
N LEU A 222 10.47 6.33 0.54
CA LEU A 222 10.49 5.85 1.92
C LEU A 222 10.43 7.07 2.83
N VAL A 223 9.35 7.22 3.60
CA VAL A 223 9.19 8.35 4.55
C VAL A 223 10.21 8.26 5.70
N ALA A 224 10.57 9.40 6.32
CA ALA A 224 11.67 9.47 7.29
C ALA A 224 11.42 8.65 8.56
N ASN A 225 10.18 8.42 8.95
CA ASN A 225 9.81 7.57 10.09
C ASN A 225 9.88 6.06 9.80
N GLY A 226 10.25 5.64 8.58
CA GLY A 226 10.56 4.25 8.29
C GLY A 226 11.69 3.73 9.16
N HIS A 227 11.55 2.47 9.65
CA HIS A 227 12.54 1.87 10.54
C HIS A 227 13.92 1.77 9.87
N GLU A 228 15.01 1.96 10.66
CA GLU A 228 16.37 1.96 10.11
C GLU A 228 16.73 0.65 9.41
N ASP A 229 16.28 -0.49 9.92
CA ASP A 229 16.51 -1.79 9.28
C ASP A 229 15.85 -1.87 7.89
N ILE A 230 14.66 -1.27 7.74
CA ILE A 230 13.98 -1.18 6.45
C ILE A 230 14.76 -0.25 5.51
N ARG A 231 15.21 0.89 6.00
CA ARG A 231 16.04 1.84 5.25
C ARG A 231 17.31 1.16 4.71
N CYS A 232 18.06 0.50 5.57
CA CYS A 232 19.28 -0.21 5.17
C CYS A 232 18.99 -1.31 4.15
N ARG A 233 17.91 -2.06 4.37
CA ARG A 233 17.52 -3.18 3.51
C ARG A 233 17.04 -2.72 2.14
N VAL A 234 16.20 -1.68 2.07
CA VAL A 234 15.67 -1.17 0.79
C VAL A 234 16.79 -0.57 -0.08
N ILE A 235 17.73 0.18 0.50
CA ILE A 235 18.90 0.72 -0.22
C ILE A 235 19.71 -0.41 -0.86
N LYS A 236 20.00 -1.46 -0.06
CA LYS A 236 20.76 -2.62 -0.56
C LYS A 236 20.04 -3.33 -1.70
N LEU A 237 18.74 -3.58 -1.54
CA LEU A 237 17.95 -4.29 -2.54
C LEU A 237 17.70 -3.47 -3.79
N ALA A 238 17.42 -2.16 -3.68
CA ALA A 238 17.28 -1.27 -4.82
C ALA A 238 18.58 -1.21 -5.66
N ARG A 239 19.74 -1.19 -4.96
CA ARG A 239 21.04 -1.28 -5.62
C ARG A 239 21.23 -2.58 -6.38
N GLN A 240 20.84 -3.71 -5.79
CA GLN A 240 20.91 -5.01 -6.44
C GLN A 240 19.97 -5.14 -7.64
N ALA A 241 18.81 -4.49 -7.57
CA ALA A 241 17.81 -4.43 -8.64
C ALA A 241 18.15 -3.39 -9.73
N GLY A 242 19.08 -2.47 -9.47
CA GLY A 242 19.42 -1.37 -10.40
C GLY A 242 18.37 -0.25 -10.41
N THR A 243 17.58 -0.14 -9.34
CA THR A 243 16.47 0.82 -9.19
C THR A 243 16.76 1.92 -8.16
N GLU A 244 18.02 2.18 -7.84
CA GLU A 244 18.41 3.20 -6.84
C GLU A 244 17.88 4.61 -7.16
N LYS A 245 17.78 4.93 -8.45
CA LYS A 245 17.29 6.25 -8.91
C LYS A 245 15.78 6.43 -8.73
N GLN A 246 15.06 5.32 -8.61
CA GLN A 246 13.62 5.28 -8.38
C GLN A 246 13.25 5.25 -6.89
N LEU A 247 14.26 5.19 -6.00
CA LEU A 247 14.07 5.21 -4.57
C LEU A 247 14.51 6.56 -4.00
N TYR A 248 13.58 7.31 -3.41
CA TYR A 248 13.86 8.49 -2.61
C TYR A 248 13.66 8.18 -1.13
N ILE A 249 14.59 8.60 -0.28
CA ILE A 249 14.47 8.46 1.16
C ILE A 249 14.32 9.85 1.75
N ALA A 250 13.16 10.12 2.33
CA ALA A 250 12.89 11.41 2.96
C ALA A 250 13.81 11.62 4.16
N SER A 251 14.35 12.80 4.26
CA SER A 251 15.32 13.20 5.30
C SER A 251 14.86 14.38 6.16
N GLY A 252 13.80 15.08 5.72
CA GLY A 252 13.30 16.30 6.35
C GLY A 252 13.86 17.56 5.69
N GLU A 253 13.61 18.68 6.35
CA GLU A 253 14.01 20.05 5.92
C GLU A 253 13.16 20.63 4.77
N PHE A 254 12.47 19.80 3.96
CA PHE A 254 11.58 20.28 2.92
C PHE A 254 10.44 21.12 3.52
N LEU A 255 10.30 22.38 3.10
CA LEU A 255 9.35 23.36 3.65
C LEU A 255 9.40 23.47 5.19
N ASN A 256 10.56 23.29 5.79
CA ASN A 256 10.80 23.24 7.25
C ASN A 256 10.00 22.12 7.95
N MET A 257 9.76 21.00 7.28
CA MET A 257 9.10 19.82 7.82
C MET A 257 10.12 18.71 8.16
N ASN A 258 9.70 17.74 9.00
CA ASN A 258 10.59 16.70 9.54
C ASN A 258 10.72 15.44 8.65
N GLY A 259 10.06 15.38 7.51
CA GLY A 259 10.09 14.25 6.60
C GLY A 259 9.27 13.01 7.03
N ASN A 260 8.62 13.05 8.20
CA ASN A 260 7.76 11.96 8.67
C ASN A 260 6.39 12.01 7.99
N TYR A 261 5.79 10.84 7.74
CA TYR A 261 4.42 10.71 7.23
C TYR A 261 4.18 11.57 5.98
N GLY A 262 3.07 12.30 5.94
CA GLY A 262 2.72 13.19 4.83
C GLY A 262 3.83 14.20 4.47
N ALA A 263 4.64 14.64 5.43
CA ALA A 263 5.77 15.52 5.16
C ALA A 263 6.83 14.84 4.26
N GLY A 264 7.15 13.58 4.53
CA GLY A 264 8.08 12.79 3.70
C GLY A 264 7.50 12.47 2.33
N MET A 265 6.19 12.24 2.24
CA MET A 265 5.50 12.08 0.96
C MET A 265 5.68 13.33 0.09
N LEU A 266 5.39 14.53 0.64
CA LEU A 266 5.51 15.80 -0.07
C LEU A 266 6.95 16.08 -0.53
N GLU A 267 7.94 15.77 0.33
CA GLU A 267 9.37 15.88 0.02
C GLU A 267 9.74 15.02 -1.20
N GLY A 268 9.35 13.74 -1.20
CA GLY A 268 9.64 12.82 -2.29
C GLY A 268 8.86 13.14 -3.58
N ILE A 269 7.60 13.59 -3.48
CA ILE A 269 6.82 14.05 -4.63
C ILE A 269 7.51 15.26 -5.29
N ALA A 270 7.94 16.24 -4.50
CA ALA A 270 8.66 17.40 -5.02
C ALA A 270 10.01 17.04 -5.65
N HIS A 271 10.68 16.00 -5.14
CA HIS A 271 11.92 15.49 -5.71
C HIS A 271 11.72 14.94 -7.12
N TYR A 272 10.71 14.08 -7.32
CA TYR A 272 10.43 13.49 -8.63
C TYR A 272 9.71 14.45 -9.59
N TYR A 273 8.84 15.28 -9.05
CA TYR A 273 7.97 16.18 -9.81
C TYR A 273 8.08 17.62 -9.31
N PRO A 274 9.18 18.33 -9.60
CA PRO A 274 9.40 19.71 -9.12
C PRO A 274 8.29 20.68 -9.52
N ASP A 275 7.58 20.45 -10.63
CA ASP A 275 6.44 21.26 -11.05
C ASP A 275 5.32 21.29 -10.00
N THR A 276 5.23 20.25 -9.14
CA THR A 276 4.24 20.18 -8.06
C THR A 276 4.47 21.19 -6.94
N LEU A 277 5.65 21.82 -6.86
CA LEU A 277 5.92 22.86 -5.87
C LEU A 277 4.90 24.00 -5.96
N ALA A 278 4.45 24.34 -7.16
CA ALA A 278 3.40 25.36 -7.36
C ALA A 278 2.01 24.91 -6.87
N TRP A 279 1.83 23.62 -6.56
CA TRP A 279 0.58 23.03 -6.09
C TRP A 279 0.51 22.99 -4.56
N PHE A 280 1.63 23.16 -3.86
CA PHE A 280 1.69 23.21 -2.41
C PHE A 280 1.34 24.63 -1.94
N THR A 281 0.05 24.92 -1.88
CA THR A 281 -0.44 26.16 -1.29
C THR A 281 -0.96 25.88 0.10
N GLN A 282 -0.61 26.73 1.09
CA GLN A 282 -1.30 26.63 2.38
C GLN A 282 -2.79 26.88 2.16
N PRO A 283 -3.69 26.17 2.86
CA PRO A 283 -5.08 26.57 2.90
C PRO A 283 -5.11 28.04 3.35
N THR A 284 -5.61 28.92 2.51
CA THR A 284 -5.87 30.30 2.94
C THR A 284 -6.85 30.21 4.10
N ASP A 285 -6.45 30.74 5.28
CA ASP A 285 -7.32 30.85 6.45
C ASP A 285 -8.71 31.27 6.00
N ALA A 286 -9.68 30.36 6.13
CA ALA A 286 -11.08 30.62 5.78
C ALA A 286 -11.72 31.70 6.68
N SER A 287 -10.95 32.22 7.64
CA SER A 287 -11.36 33.28 8.59
C SER A 287 -11.31 34.70 8.01
N ASN A 288 -10.85 34.92 6.78
CA ASN A 288 -10.76 36.27 6.19
C ASN A 288 -11.74 36.54 5.03
N ARG A 289 -12.80 35.76 4.87
CA ARG A 289 -13.94 36.19 4.07
C ARG A 289 -14.86 37.08 4.92
N ILE A 290 -14.44 38.32 5.10
CA ILE A 290 -15.39 39.37 5.45
C ILE A 290 -16.34 39.48 4.25
N VAL A 291 -17.58 39.04 4.45
CA VAL A 291 -18.70 39.26 3.54
C VAL A 291 -19.03 40.77 3.58
N PRO A 292 -19.11 41.46 2.49
CA PRO A 292 -19.51 42.86 2.42
C PRO A 292 -21.01 43.06 2.79
#